data_a2519e030a353e46f77b94e02063aa8d
#
_entry.id   a2519e030a353e46f77b94e02063aa8d
#
_cell.length_a   1.000
_cell.length_b   1.000
_cell.length_c   1.000
_cell.angle_alpha   90.00
_cell.angle_beta   90.00
_cell.angle_gamma   90.00
#
_symmetry.space_group_name_H-M   'P 1'
#
loop_
_entity.id
_entity.type
_entity.pdbx_description
1 polymer ?
#
loop_
_entity_poly.entity_id
_entity_poly.type
_entity_poly.pdbx_seq_one_letter_code
_entity_poly.pdbx_strand_id
1 'polypeptide(L)'
;MTKKGFTLIELMIGVMIIGILAAISIPNFISLVSRAREASTKKNMHLLQTATEDFAAVSDGRYPDTAADVSDDGHTLAQHIPGQVYPENPFTQAVTTIRFDADPTAGNPGEIGFNPAAPDSYRIKAAGADGTLLPMTLSNGG
;
A
#
# COMPACT_ATOMS: atom_id res chain seq x y z
N MET A 1 58.40 -13.88 6.37
CA MET A 1 57.19 -13.37 5.69
C MET A 1 56.94 -11.96 6.14
N THR A 2 57.21 -10.95 5.32
CA THR A 2 56.91 -9.55 5.62
C THR A 2 55.42 -9.27 5.46
N LYS A 3 54.73 -8.98 6.56
CA LYS A 3 53.32 -8.52 6.52
C LYS A 3 53.33 -7.09 5.99
N LYS A 4 52.83 -6.88 4.76
CA LYS A 4 52.60 -5.54 4.24
C LYS A 4 51.37 -4.96 4.97
N GLY A 5 51.59 -3.85 5.67
CA GLY A 5 50.53 -3.08 6.31
C GLY A 5 49.84 -2.18 5.29
N PHE A 6 48.55 -1.85 5.55
CA PHE A 6 47.76 -0.90 4.77
C PHE A 6 48.28 0.54 5.01
N THR A 7 48.44 1.32 3.98
CA THR A 7 48.83 2.73 4.14
C THR A 7 47.60 3.58 4.45
N LEU A 8 47.81 4.70 5.18
CA LEU A 8 46.76 5.63 5.52
C LEU A 8 46.12 6.25 4.26
N ILE A 9 46.94 6.48 3.22
CA ILE A 9 46.46 7.04 1.95
C ILE A 9 45.60 6.06 1.17
N GLU A 10 45.88 4.76 1.18
CA GLU A 10 45.03 3.74 0.55
C GLU A 10 43.63 3.69 1.21
N LEU A 11 43.58 3.82 2.54
CA LEU A 11 42.29 3.89 3.27
C LEU A 11 41.51 5.15 2.89
N MET A 12 42.22 6.33 2.84
CA MET A 12 41.58 7.59 2.48
C MET A 12 40.99 7.57 1.05
N ILE A 13 41.71 7.02 0.08
CA ILE A 13 41.21 6.89 -1.29
C ILE A 13 40.00 5.93 -1.33
N GLY A 14 40.07 4.83 -0.59
CA GLY A 14 38.97 3.87 -0.50
C GLY A 14 37.67 4.48 0.01
N VAL A 15 37.73 5.22 1.13
CA VAL A 15 36.54 5.87 1.69
C VAL A 15 36.02 7.02 0.83
N MET A 16 36.91 7.74 0.11
CA MET A 16 36.51 8.76 -0.86
C MET A 16 35.67 8.15 -2.01
N ILE A 17 36.12 7.05 -2.59
CA ILE A 17 35.40 6.37 -3.68
C ILE A 17 34.05 5.87 -3.18
N ILE A 18 33.99 5.21 -2.02
CA ILE A 18 32.74 4.75 -1.41
C ILE A 18 31.79 5.92 -1.16
N GLY A 19 32.30 7.06 -0.67
CA GLY A 19 31.51 8.26 -0.43
C GLY A 19 30.85 8.80 -1.71
N ILE A 20 31.59 8.84 -2.82
CA ILE A 20 31.05 9.28 -4.12
C ILE A 20 29.97 8.32 -4.61
N LEU A 21 30.22 7.01 -4.55
CA LEU A 21 29.26 5.99 -4.98
C LEU A 21 28.00 6.03 -4.11
N ALA A 22 28.13 6.17 -2.80
CA ALA A 22 27.02 6.29 -1.86
C ALA A 22 26.15 7.53 -2.13
N ALA A 23 26.79 8.68 -2.43
CA ALA A 23 26.07 9.92 -2.73
C ALA A 23 25.13 9.80 -3.93
N ILE A 24 25.46 8.99 -4.91
CA ILE A 24 24.61 8.74 -6.10
C ILE A 24 23.57 7.64 -5.83
N SER A 25 23.95 6.60 -5.07
CA SER A 25 23.13 5.39 -4.88
C SER A 25 22.01 5.59 -3.87
N ILE A 26 22.23 6.33 -2.80
CA ILE A 26 21.26 6.50 -1.71
C ILE A 26 19.95 7.15 -2.18
N PRO A 27 19.93 8.31 -2.88
CA PRO A 27 18.68 8.93 -3.31
C PRO A 27 17.89 8.04 -4.29
N ASN A 28 18.57 7.33 -5.18
CA ASN A 28 17.94 6.38 -6.08
C ASN A 28 17.29 5.22 -5.33
N PHE A 29 17.97 4.68 -4.32
CA PHE A 29 17.43 3.61 -3.49
C PHE A 29 16.17 4.03 -2.74
N ILE A 30 16.15 5.22 -2.14
CA ILE A 30 14.99 5.76 -1.43
C ILE A 30 13.78 5.87 -2.38
N SER A 31 13.99 6.37 -3.60
CA SER A 31 12.90 6.50 -4.58
C SER A 31 12.37 5.14 -5.03
N LEU A 32 13.24 4.13 -5.20
CA LEU A 32 12.84 2.76 -5.53
C LEU A 32 12.01 2.12 -4.41
N VAL A 33 12.41 2.29 -3.16
CA VAL A 33 11.66 1.79 -1.99
C VAL A 33 10.27 2.45 -1.92
N SER A 34 10.18 3.76 -2.16
CA SER A 34 8.91 4.48 -2.19
C SER A 34 7.97 3.93 -3.27
N ARG A 35 8.46 3.75 -4.49
CA ARG A 35 7.68 3.15 -5.60
C ARG A 35 7.24 1.72 -5.30
N ALA A 36 8.10 0.92 -4.66
CA ALA A 36 7.75 -0.44 -4.25
C ALA A 36 6.61 -0.47 -3.23
N ARG A 37 6.62 0.46 -2.26
CA ARG A 37 5.53 0.62 -1.28
C ARG A 37 4.23 1.06 -1.93
N GLU A 38 4.27 1.99 -2.90
CA GLU A 38 3.08 2.38 -3.67
C GLU A 38 2.53 1.21 -4.50
N ALA A 39 3.39 0.40 -5.11
CA ALA A 39 2.97 -0.80 -5.82
C ALA A 39 2.29 -1.81 -4.88
N SER A 40 2.79 -1.97 -3.66
CA SER A 40 2.15 -2.77 -2.62
C SER A 40 0.79 -2.20 -2.20
N THR A 41 0.66 -0.88 -2.08
CA THR A 41 -0.63 -0.23 -1.80
C THR A 41 -1.64 -0.51 -2.91
N LYS A 42 -1.24 -0.41 -4.18
CA LYS A 42 -2.09 -0.76 -5.33
C LYS A 42 -2.53 -2.22 -5.30
N LYS A 43 -1.63 -3.13 -4.92
CA LYS A 43 -1.98 -4.54 -4.71
C LYS A 43 -3.04 -4.70 -3.61
N ASN A 44 -2.91 -3.97 -2.51
CA ASN A 44 -3.89 -3.97 -1.42
C ASN A 44 -5.26 -3.44 -1.88
N MET A 45 -5.28 -2.41 -2.75
CA MET A 45 -6.54 -1.94 -3.38
C MET A 45 -7.21 -3.03 -4.21
N HIS A 46 -6.46 -3.76 -5.05
CA HIS A 46 -7.02 -4.87 -5.83
C HIS A 46 -7.50 -6.02 -4.95
N LEU A 47 -6.79 -6.31 -3.86
CA LEU A 47 -7.23 -7.32 -2.91
C LEU A 47 -8.57 -6.92 -2.26
N LEU A 48 -8.70 -5.65 -1.86
CA LEU A 48 -9.95 -5.11 -1.33
C LEU A 48 -11.07 -5.15 -2.39
N GLN A 49 -10.76 -4.80 -3.64
CA GLN A 49 -11.71 -4.88 -4.76
C GLN A 49 -12.25 -6.31 -4.92
N THR A 50 -11.36 -7.30 -4.96
CA THR A 50 -11.76 -8.71 -5.09
C THR A 50 -12.65 -9.15 -3.93
N ALA A 51 -12.32 -8.77 -2.70
CA ALA A 51 -13.13 -9.08 -1.52
C ALA A 51 -14.52 -8.38 -1.57
N THR A 52 -14.57 -7.17 -2.10
CA THR A 52 -15.80 -6.41 -2.28
C THR A 52 -16.74 -7.06 -3.31
N GLU A 53 -16.18 -7.54 -4.42
CA GLU A 53 -16.95 -8.29 -5.42
C GLU A 53 -17.43 -9.65 -4.88
N ASP A 54 -16.59 -10.33 -4.08
CA ASP A 54 -16.97 -11.58 -3.43
C ASP A 54 -18.08 -11.36 -2.40
N PHE A 55 -18.02 -10.29 -1.60
CA PHE A 55 -19.08 -9.87 -0.70
C PHE A 55 -20.41 -9.63 -1.46
N ALA A 56 -20.36 -8.90 -2.57
CA ALA A 56 -21.53 -8.61 -3.37
C ALA A 56 -22.10 -9.87 -4.04
N ALA A 57 -21.26 -10.80 -4.45
CA ALA A 57 -21.71 -12.06 -5.07
C ALA A 57 -22.57 -12.93 -4.13
N VAL A 58 -22.33 -12.83 -2.81
CA VAL A 58 -23.12 -13.56 -1.79
C VAL A 58 -24.17 -12.68 -1.11
N SER A 59 -24.33 -11.43 -1.53
CA SER A 59 -25.27 -10.45 -0.93
C SER A 59 -26.21 -9.82 -1.96
N ASP A 60 -26.59 -10.59 -2.98
CA ASP A 60 -27.52 -10.16 -4.04
C ASP A 60 -27.11 -8.83 -4.72
N GLY A 61 -25.79 -8.65 -4.93
CA GLY A 61 -25.22 -7.45 -5.57
C GLY A 61 -25.04 -6.26 -4.64
N ARG A 62 -25.31 -6.38 -3.35
CA ARG A 62 -25.13 -5.30 -2.36
C ARG A 62 -23.68 -5.19 -1.92
N TYR A 63 -23.11 -4.00 -1.96
CA TYR A 63 -21.79 -3.68 -1.44
C TYR A 63 -21.83 -3.23 0.03
N PRO A 64 -20.72 -3.40 0.80
CA PRO A 64 -20.68 -2.97 2.19
C PRO A 64 -20.64 -1.43 2.30
N ASP A 65 -21.42 -0.85 3.20
CA ASP A 65 -21.40 0.57 3.52
C ASP A 65 -20.41 0.88 4.67
N THR A 66 -20.17 -0.10 5.53
CA THR A 66 -19.29 0.03 6.69
C THR A 66 -18.41 -1.20 6.90
N ALA A 67 -17.37 -1.07 7.71
CA ALA A 67 -16.51 -2.21 8.09
C ALA A 67 -17.24 -3.29 8.90
N ALA A 68 -18.39 -2.95 9.50
CA ALA A 68 -19.18 -3.85 10.34
C ALA A 68 -20.30 -4.56 9.56
N ASP A 69 -20.53 -4.17 8.30
CA ASP A 69 -21.54 -4.81 7.48
C ASP A 69 -21.19 -6.27 7.23
N VAL A 70 -22.23 -7.08 7.24
CA VAL A 70 -22.13 -8.51 6.97
C VAL A 70 -22.87 -8.87 5.68
N SER A 71 -22.30 -9.76 4.92
CA SER A 71 -22.91 -10.39 3.75
C SER A 71 -23.98 -11.38 4.20
N ASP A 72 -24.76 -11.89 3.26
CA ASP A 72 -25.88 -12.80 3.57
C ASP A 72 -25.40 -14.15 4.12
N ASP A 73 -24.12 -14.50 3.93
CA ASP A 73 -23.47 -15.66 4.57
C ASP A 73 -22.92 -15.38 5.98
N GLY A 74 -23.10 -14.14 6.50
CA GLY A 74 -22.71 -13.74 7.85
C GLY A 74 -21.26 -13.27 7.99
N HIS A 75 -20.54 -13.02 6.89
CA HIS A 75 -19.15 -12.57 6.91
C HIS A 75 -19.01 -11.06 6.69
N THR A 76 -18.07 -10.45 7.39
CA THR A 76 -17.68 -9.05 7.13
C THR A 76 -16.76 -8.95 5.92
N LEU A 77 -16.58 -7.74 5.35
CA LEU A 77 -15.67 -7.53 4.22
C LEU A 77 -14.25 -8.06 4.50
N ALA A 78 -13.73 -7.89 5.72
CA ALA A 78 -12.42 -8.42 6.08
C ALA A 78 -12.34 -9.95 6.00
N GLN A 79 -13.44 -10.65 6.24
CA GLN A 79 -13.50 -12.12 6.20
C GLN A 79 -13.55 -12.68 4.78
N HIS A 80 -13.88 -11.86 3.77
CA HIS A 80 -13.74 -12.18 2.35
C HIS A 80 -12.30 -12.02 1.83
N ILE A 81 -11.40 -11.43 2.63
CA ILE A 81 -9.99 -11.31 2.30
C ILE A 81 -9.25 -12.59 2.71
N PRO A 82 -8.31 -13.12 1.90
CA PRO A 82 -7.44 -14.22 2.31
C PRO A 82 -6.71 -13.90 3.62
N GLY A 83 -6.87 -14.76 4.64
CA GLY A 83 -6.37 -14.54 6.00
C GLY A 83 -7.35 -13.81 6.91
N GLN A 84 -8.53 -13.39 6.42
CA GLN A 84 -9.62 -12.79 7.20
C GLN A 84 -9.26 -11.50 7.94
N VAL A 85 -8.28 -10.78 7.41
CA VAL A 85 -7.79 -9.51 7.96
C VAL A 85 -7.39 -8.59 6.82
N TYR A 86 -7.57 -7.29 7.01
CA TYR A 86 -7.07 -6.31 6.05
C TYR A 86 -5.55 -6.40 5.90
N PRO A 87 -5.00 -6.21 4.68
CA PRO A 87 -3.57 -6.33 4.44
C PRO A 87 -2.77 -5.26 5.21
N GLU A 88 -1.48 -5.51 5.41
CA GLU A 88 -0.58 -4.54 6.03
C GLU A 88 -0.35 -3.31 5.15
N ASN A 89 -0.32 -2.15 5.77
CA ASN A 89 0.09 -0.91 5.14
C ASN A 89 1.61 -0.92 4.92
N PRO A 90 2.11 -0.83 3.68
CA PRO A 90 3.53 -0.95 3.38
C PRO A 90 4.39 0.21 3.91
N PHE A 91 3.77 1.31 4.36
CA PHE A 91 4.47 2.45 4.94
C PHE A 91 4.58 2.37 6.45
N THR A 92 3.54 1.91 7.14
CA THR A 92 3.47 1.87 8.62
C THR A 92 3.71 0.48 9.18
N GLN A 93 3.63 -0.58 8.36
CA GLN A 93 3.70 -1.99 8.76
C GLN A 93 2.60 -2.40 9.76
N ALA A 94 1.56 -1.61 9.87
CA ALA A 94 0.34 -1.91 10.61
C ALA A 94 -0.76 -2.38 9.65
N VAL A 95 -1.85 -2.92 10.17
CA VAL A 95 -3.04 -3.22 9.37
C VAL A 95 -3.50 -1.97 8.64
N THR A 96 -3.79 -2.08 7.34
CA THR A 96 -4.24 -0.94 6.53
C THR A 96 -5.55 -0.37 7.09
N THR A 97 -5.59 0.93 7.30
CA THR A 97 -6.83 1.63 7.64
C THR A 97 -7.67 1.77 6.38
N ILE A 98 -8.89 1.23 6.42
CA ILE A 98 -9.91 1.43 5.39
C ILE A 98 -10.89 2.48 5.89
N ARG A 99 -11.06 3.54 5.11
CA ARG A 99 -12.07 4.57 5.38
C ARG A 99 -13.29 4.33 4.52
N PHE A 100 -14.41 4.05 5.17
CA PHE A 100 -15.70 3.95 4.52
C PHE A 100 -16.31 5.34 4.35
N ASP A 101 -17.03 5.57 3.26
CA ASP A 101 -17.68 6.83 2.89
C ASP A 101 -16.74 8.03 2.71
N ALA A 102 -15.45 7.81 2.56
CA ALA A 102 -14.49 8.88 2.41
C ALA A 102 -13.29 8.49 1.54
N ASP A 103 -12.72 9.49 0.88
CA ASP A 103 -11.38 9.37 0.28
C ASP A 103 -10.32 9.26 1.40
N PRO A 104 -9.14 8.67 1.11
CA PRO A 104 -8.04 8.61 2.08
C PRO A 104 -7.68 9.99 2.61
N THR A 105 -7.32 10.08 3.88
CA THR A 105 -6.86 11.34 4.48
C THR A 105 -5.54 11.78 3.84
N ALA A 106 -5.48 13.02 3.39
CA ALA A 106 -4.23 13.61 2.92
C ALA A 106 -3.16 13.54 4.03
N GLY A 107 -1.95 13.10 3.67
CA GLY A 107 -0.86 12.94 4.61
C GLY A 107 -0.75 11.57 5.29
N ASN A 108 -1.65 10.64 5.02
CA ASN A 108 -1.59 9.27 5.54
C ASN A 108 -1.20 8.26 4.46
N PRO A 109 0.10 8.00 4.20
CA PRO A 109 0.53 7.09 3.17
C PRO A 109 -0.02 5.67 3.37
N GLY A 110 -0.52 5.06 2.29
CA GLY A 110 -1.03 3.69 2.31
C GLY A 110 -2.44 3.52 2.89
N GLU A 111 -3.10 4.59 3.33
CA GLU A 111 -4.52 4.56 3.70
C GLU A 111 -5.37 4.33 2.44
N ILE A 112 -6.44 3.56 2.58
CA ILE A 112 -7.38 3.26 1.49
C ILE A 112 -8.76 3.81 1.84
N GLY A 113 -9.34 4.59 0.92
CA GLY A 113 -10.73 5.02 0.98
C GLY A 113 -11.60 4.08 0.16
N PHE A 114 -12.68 3.63 0.76
CA PHE A 114 -13.74 2.88 0.13
C PHE A 114 -15.02 3.71 0.18
N ASN A 115 -15.51 4.12 -0.96
CA ASN A 115 -16.67 4.99 -1.07
C ASN A 115 -17.78 4.25 -1.85
N PRO A 116 -18.84 3.77 -1.18
CA PRO A 116 -20.03 3.29 -1.86
C PRO A 116 -20.71 4.50 -2.53
N ALA A 117 -20.83 4.49 -3.85
CA ALA A 117 -21.38 5.60 -4.62
C ALA A 117 -22.89 5.47 -4.85
N ALA A 118 -23.40 4.25 -4.76
CA ALA A 118 -24.82 3.86 -4.84
C ALA A 118 -24.94 2.42 -4.32
N PRO A 119 -26.14 1.86 -4.08
CA PRO A 119 -26.27 0.50 -3.58
C PRO A 119 -25.57 -0.57 -4.42
N ASP A 120 -25.37 -0.28 -5.70
CA ASP A 120 -24.81 -1.15 -6.71
C ASP A 120 -23.46 -0.69 -7.28
N SER A 121 -22.81 0.31 -6.67
CA SER A 121 -21.51 0.81 -7.12
C SER A 121 -20.60 1.26 -5.98
N TYR A 122 -19.29 1.17 -6.20
CA TYR A 122 -18.28 1.62 -5.25
C TYR A 122 -17.06 2.22 -5.96
N ARG A 123 -16.24 2.91 -5.17
CA ARG A 123 -14.97 3.46 -5.61
C ARG A 123 -13.90 3.29 -4.53
N ILE A 124 -12.73 2.78 -4.94
CA ILE A 124 -11.57 2.59 -4.07
C ILE A 124 -10.45 3.52 -4.55
N LYS A 125 -9.90 4.30 -3.64
CA LYS A 125 -8.73 5.14 -3.82
C LYS A 125 -7.71 4.87 -2.71
N ALA A 126 -6.45 5.24 -2.91
CA ALA A 126 -5.43 5.14 -1.87
C ALA A 126 -4.49 6.35 -1.88
N ALA A 127 -3.84 6.59 -0.74
CA ALA A 127 -2.80 7.59 -0.60
C ALA A 127 -1.43 7.00 -0.94
N GLY A 128 -0.64 7.73 -1.73
CA GLY A 128 0.73 7.41 -2.10
C GLY A 128 1.75 7.74 -1.01
N ALA A 129 3.03 7.65 -1.36
CA ALA A 129 4.15 7.87 -0.44
C ALA A 129 4.22 9.31 0.13
N ASP A 130 3.80 10.28 -0.64
CA ASP A 130 3.74 11.70 -0.26
C ASP A 130 2.41 12.08 0.42
N GLY A 131 1.51 11.10 0.63
CA GLY A 131 0.19 11.31 1.19
C GLY A 131 -0.82 11.92 0.22
N THR A 132 -0.47 12.10 -1.07
CA THR A 132 -1.42 12.49 -2.12
C THR A 132 -2.14 11.26 -2.66
N LEU A 133 -3.30 11.46 -3.29
CA LEU A 133 -4.04 10.36 -3.90
C LEU A 133 -3.24 9.75 -5.06
N LEU A 134 -3.16 8.43 -5.07
CA LEU A 134 -2.62 7.71 -6.22
C LEU A 134 -3.50 7.96 -7.45
N PRO A 135 -2.91 8.04 -8.67
CA PRO A 135 -3.65 8.28 -9.91
C PRO A 135 -4.47 7.05 -10.37
N MET A 136 -4.74 6.13 -9.45
CA MET A 136 -5.49 4.90 -9.67
C MET A 136 -6.76 4.92 -8.85
N THR A 137 -7.88 4.71 -9.52
CA THR A 137 -9.20 4.50 -8.90
C THR A 137 -9.72 3.16 -9.38
N LEU A 138 -10.22 2.34 -8.48
CA LEU A 138 -10.90 1.09 -8.80
C LEU A 138 -12.40 1.26 -8.54
N SER A 139 -13.22 0.69 -9.41
CA SER A 139 -14.68 0.68 -9.29
C SER A 139 -15.24 -0.58 -9.95
N ASN A 140 -16.51 -0.83 -9.78
CA ASN A 140 -17.21 -1.93 -10.45
C ASN A 140 -17.69 -1.57 -11.89
N GLY A 141 -17.09 -0.60 -12.55
CA GLY A 141 -17.33 -0.30 -13.95
C GLY A 141 -18.41 0.74 -14.23
N GLY A 142 -18.70 1.62 -13.27
CA GLY A 142 -19.52 2.82 -13.45
C GLY A 142 -18.70 3.98 -14.00
#